data_0ef6df3ac505fa421110cc3a9f310dc3
#
_entry.id   0ef6df3ac505fa421110cc3a9f310dc3
#
_cell.length_a   1.000
_cell.length_b   1.000
_cell.length_c   1.000
_cell.angle_alpha   90.00
_cell.angle_beta   90.00
_cell.angle_gamma   90.00
#
_symmetry.space_group_name_H-M   'P 1'
#
loop_
_entity.id
_entity.type
_entity.pdbx_description
1 polymer ?
#
loop_
_entity_poly.entity_id
_entity_poly.type
_entity_poly.pdbx_seq_one_letter_code
_entity_poly.pdbx_strand_id
1 'polypeptide(L)'
;IPEYRSRFDTLIGQEAISFTHISDAVAAFLDFEWRGVASPFDLYLRNGTRMNGAAMRGMELFYGDAGCSTCHAGRFQTDHDFHAIAMPQIGPGKAARFESHARDVGRLRVTGRAEDAYAFRTPPLRNVAHTAPYGHSGAYATLEAVVRHHLDPVNSLRNYDPAQAVLPGLDVDDLRILSDPAEIDAIAAANSLAPRNLDDQQVADIL
;
A
#
# COMPACT_ATOMS: atom_id res chain seq x y z
N ILE A 1 -9.55 30.07 -7.80
CA ILE A 1 -11.01 29.84 -7.64
C ILE A 1 -11.49 30.74 -6.52
N PRO A 2 -12.43 31.71 -6.79
CA PRO A 2 -12.84 32.73 -5.80
C PRO A 2 -13.42 32.16 -4.50
N GLU A 3 -14.17 31.06 -4.59
CA GLU A 3 -14.77 30.42 -3.43
C GLU A 3 -13.71 29.89 -2.45
N TYR A 4 -12.66 29.23 -2.94
CA TYR A 4 -11.55 28.78 -2.09
C TYR A 4 -10.84 29.97 -1.46
N ARG A 5 -10.62 31.04 -2.23
CA ARG A 5 -9.99 32.26 -1.71
C ARG A 5 -10.79 32.82 -0.54
N SER A 6 -12.11 32.97 -0.69
CA SER A 6 -13.00 33.49 0.40
C SER A 6 -12.95 32.62 1.66
N ARG A 7 -12.92 31.27 1.49
CA ARG A 7 -12.82 30.36 2.63
C ARG A 7 -11.47 30.48 3.34
N PHE A 8 -10.37 30.57 2.58
CA PHE A 8 -9.05 30.80 3.18
C PHE A 8 -8.96 32.17 3.88
N ASP A 9 -9.51 33.22 3.31
CA ASP A 9 -9.55 34.54 3.95
C ASP A 9 -10.26 34.54 5.33
N THR A 10 -11.25 33.64 5.49
CA THR A 10 -11.92 33.44 6.80
C THR A 10 -11.01 32.74 7.81
N LEU A 11 -10.08 31.86 7.37
CA LEU A 11 -9.20 31.09 8.23
C LEU A 11 -7.90 31.82 8.56
N ILE A 12 -7.31 32.50 7.59
CA ILE A 12 -5.97 33.11 7.68
C ILE A 12 -6.00 34.64 7.61
N GLY A 13 -7.18 35.26 7.50
CA GLY A 13 -7.32 36.72 7.32
C GLY A 13 -6.88 37.17 5.93
N GLN A 14 -6.24 38.33 5.85
CA GLN A 14 -5.80 38.91 4.58
C GLN A 14 -4.40 38.47 4.13
N GLU A 15 -3.85 37.43 4.74
CA GLU A 15 -2.56 36.88 4.34
C GLU A 15 -2.61 36.24 2.95
N ALA A 16 -1.48 36.24 2.26
CA ALA A 16 -1.37 35.53 1.01
C ALA A 16 -1.46 34.00 1.27
N ILE A 17 -2.30 33.30 0.50
CA ILE A 17 -2.39 31.85 0.60
C ILE A 17 -1.04 31.24 0.23
N SER A 18 -0.42 30.55 1.18
CA SER A 18 0.80 29.78 1.01
C SER A 18 0.48 28.31 0.73
N PHE A 19 1.49 27.56 0.25
CA PHE A 19 1.38 26.10 0.11
C PHE A 19 1.16 25.43 1.49
N THR A 20 1.74 25.98 2.56
CA THR A 20 1.53 25.51 3.93
C THR A 20 0.06 25.57 4.32
N HIS A 21 -0.62 26.70 4.08
CA HIS A 21 -2.05 26.84 4.39
C HIS A 21 -2.91 25.80 3.67
N ILE A 22 -2.58 25.49 2.42
CA ILE A 22 -3.27 24.43 1.65
C ILE A 22 -2.99 23.05 2.27
N SER A 23 -1.74 22.77 2.61
CA SER A 23 -1.34 21.51 3.24
C SER A 23 -2.01 21.30 4.59
N ASP A 24 -2.09 22.35 5.42
CA ASP A 24 -2.73 22.29 6.73
C ASP A 24 -4.24 22.01 6.61
N ALA A 25 -4.92 22.64 5.65
CA ALA A 25 -6.34 22.40 5.39
C ALA A 25 -6.58 20.95 4.94
N VAL A 26 -5.72 20.41 4.04
CA VAL A 26 -5.79 19.01 3.60
C VAL A 26 -5.48 18.06 4.76
N ALA A 27 -4.45 18.32 5.55
CA ALA A 27 -4.09 17.50 6.71
C ALA A 27 -5.21 17.46 7.76
N ALA A 28 -5.83 18.60 8.06
CA ALA A 28 -6.97 18.69 8.97
C ALA A 28 -8.18 17.89 8.45
N PHE A 29 -8.45 17.96 7.14
CA PHE A 29 -9.50 17.15 6.50
C PHE A 29 -9.21 15.64 6.64
N LEU A 30 -7.98 15.20 6.34
CA LEU A 30 -7.59 13.80 6.45
C LEU A 30 -7.70 13.29 7.89
N ASP A 31 -7.26 14.08 8.89
CA ASP A 31 -7.37 13.73 10.31
C ASP A 31 -8.83 13.62 10.76
N PHE A 32 -9.70 14.47 10.25
CA PHE A 32 -11.12 14.46 10.59
C PHE A 32 -11.84 13.27 9.92
N GLU A 33 -11.71 13.14 8.59
CA GLU A 33 -12.52 12.22 7.77
C GLU A 33 -12.07 10.77 7.93
N TRP A 34 -10.74 10.54 8.02
CA TRP A 34 -10.19 9.19 8.04
C TRP A 34 -9.66 8.75 9.40
N ARG A 35 -10.23 9.30 10.45
CA ARG A 35 -9.89 8.93 11.83
C ARG A 35 -10.33 7.51 12.16
N GLY A 36 -9.45 6.53 11.99
CA GLY A 36 -9.68 5.12 12.31
C GLY A 36 -9.35 4.81 13.78
N VAL A 37 -10.26 5.10 14.71
CA VAL A 37 -10.02 4.94 16.17
C VAL A 37 -11.07 4.09 16.90
N ALA A 38 -11.97 3.46 16.15
CA ALA A 38 -13.11 2.73 16.72
C ALA A 38 -13.27 1.31 16.14
N SER A 39 -12.22 0.74 15.53
CA SER A 39 -12.25 -0.65 15.09
C SER A 39 -12.35 -1.61 16.30
N PRO A 40 -12.81 -2.85 16.11
CA PRO A 40 -12.76 -3.87 17.17
C PRO A 40 -11.36 -4.05 17.75
N PHE A 41 -10.32 -3.94 16.92
CA PHE A 41 -8.92 -3.99 17.35
C PHE A 41 -8.53 -2.78 18.23
N ASP A 42 -8.99 -1.56 17.89
CA ASP A 42 -8.76 -0.38 18.73
C ASP A 42 -9.42 -0.51 20.10
N LEU A 43 -10.62 -1.08 20.16
CA LEU A 43 -11.32 -1.33 21.41
C LEU A 43 -10.60 -2.39 22.26
N TYR A 44 -10.10 -3.43 21.61
CA TYR A 44 -9.26 -4.44 22.27
C TYR A 44 -8.01 -3.81 22.90
N LEU A 45 -7.27 -3.01 22.13
CA LEU A 45 -6.04 -2.35 22.62
C LEU A 45 -6.31 -1.32 23.73
N ARG A 46 -7.44 -0.63 23.68
CA ARG A 46 -7.76 0.46 24.61
C ARG A 46 -8.28 -0.01 25.95
N ASN A 47 -9.15 -1.01 25.96
CA ASN A 47 -9.89 -1.42 27.14
C ASN A 47 -10.05 -2.94 27.31
N GLY A 48 -9.36 -3.74 26.48
CA GLY A 48 -9.42 -5.20 26.55
C GLY A 48 -10.73 -5.81 26.02
N THR A 49 -11.57 -5.05 25.31
CA THR A 49 -12.79 -5.59 24.70
C THR A 49 -12.42 -6.72 23.74
N ARG A 50 -12.90 -7.92 24.02
CA ARG A 50 -12.57 -9.10 23.24
C ARG A 50 -13.15 -9.02 21.82
N MET A 51 -12.32 -9.25 20.82
CA MET A 51 -12.77 -9.45 19.45
C MET A 51 -13.42 -10.82 19.26
N ASN A 52 -14.08 -11.09 18.14
CA ASN A 52 -14.59 -12.42 17.83
C ASN A 52 -13.43 -13.45 17.72
N GLY A 53 -13.77 -14.76 17.76
CA GLY A 53 -12.76 -15.80 17.80
C GLY A 53 -11.86 -15.86 16.56
N ALA A 54 -12.38 -15.58 15.36
CA ALA A 54 -11.61 -15.50 14.11
C ALA A 54 -10.60 -14.35 14.17
N ALA A 55 -11.06 -13.14 14.50
CA ALA A 55 -10.19 -11.98 14.63
C ALA A 55 -9.10 -12.14 15.72
N MET A 56 -9.39 -12.87 16.81
CA MET A 56 -8.38 -13.19 17.83
C MET A 56 -7.31 -14.13 17.27
N ARG A 57 -7.68 -15.20 16.56
CA ARG A 57 -6.71 -16.10 15.91
C ARG A 57 -5.91 -15.36 14.82
N GLY A 58 -6.59 -14.53 14.02
CA GLY A 58 -5.92 -13.70 12.99
C GLY A 58 -4.91 -12.74 13.60
N MET A 59 -5.25 -12.11 14.73
CA MET A 59 -4.31 -11.26 15.46
C MET A 59 -3.09 -12.05 15.96
N GLU A 60 -3.31 -13.24 16.53
CA GLU A 60 -2.21 -14.10 16.99
C GLU A 60 -1.29 -14.51 15.83
N LEU A 61 -1.85 -14.87 14.67
CA LEU A 61 -1.09 -15.15 13.46
C LEU A 61 -0.32 -13.92 12.96
N PHE A 62 -0.99 -12.79 12.88
CA PHE A 62 -0.43 -11.53 12.34
C PHE A 62 0.79 -11.06 13.14
N TYR A 63 0.69 -11.11 14.48
CA TYR A 63 1.77 -10.72 15.39
C TYR A 63 2.73 -11.87 15.74
N GLY A 64 2.42 -13.09 15.33
CA GLY A 64 3.20 -14.31 15.54
C GLY A 64 3.75 -14.90 14.25
N ASP A 65 3.36 -16.15 13.98
CA ASP A 65 3.98 -17.01 12.94
C ASP A 65 3.83 -16.50 11.52
N ALA A 66 2.76 -15.76 11.22
CA ALA A 66 2.60 -15.13 9.90
C ALA A 66 3.62 -14.00 9.67
N GLY A 67 4.17 -13.41 10.73
CA GLY A 67 5.25 -12.42 10.66
C GLY A 67 4.87 -11.08 10.04
N CYS A 68 3.57 -10.77 9.89
CA CYS A 68 3.09 -9.53 9.28
C CYS A 68 3.52 -8.30 10.08
N SER A 69 3.56 -8.43 11.42
CA SER A 69 3.97 -7.37 12.33
C SER A 69 5.44 -6.98 12.25
N THR A 70 6.26 -7.71 11.49
CA THR A 70 7.66 -7.33 11.23
C THR A 70 7.75 -5.96 10.54
N CYS A 71 6.80 -5.68 9.63
CA CYS A 71 6.68 -4.41 8.92
C CYS A 71 5.41 -3.64 9.33
N HIS A 72 4.34 -4.36 9.68
CA HIS A 72 3.04 -3.78 10.01
C HIS A 72 2.78 -3.80 11.52
N ALA A 73 3.52 -2.99 12.27
CA ALA A 73 3.37 -2.87 13.72
C ALA A 73 3.20 -1.40 14.16
N GLY A 74 3.02 -1.21 15.48
CA GLY A 74 2.88 0.10 16.08
C GLY A 74 1.51 0.73 15.88
N ARG A 75 1.39 1.99 16.27
CA ARG A 75 0.11 2.73 16.31
C ARG A 75 -0.59 2.82 14.95
N PHE A 76 0.17 2.91 13.87
CA PHE A 76 -0.33 3.03 12.52
C PHE A 76 -0.22 1.73 11.71
N GLN A 77 0.22 0.63 12.32
CA GLN A 77 0.45 -0.65 11.64
C GLN A 77 1.39 -0.49 10.43
N THR A 78 2.51 0.16 10.65
CA THR A 78 3.58 0.39 9.66
C THR A 78 4.88 0.74 10.37
N ASP A 79 6.00 0.24 9.85
CA ASP A 79 7.36 0.63 10.22
C ASP A 79 7.81 1.92 9.53
N HIS A 80 7.03 2.42 8.55
CA HIS A 80 7.38 3.52 7.66
C HIS A 80 8.63 3.28 6.80
N ASP A 81 9.15 2.08 6.80
CA ASP A 81 10.32 1.70 6.03
C ASP A 81 9.98 1.28 4.59
N PHE A 82 10.98 0.88 3.82
CA PHE A 82 10.82 0.55 2.41
C PHE A 82 11.25 -0.88 2.16
N HIS A 83 10.38 -1.65 1.51
CA HIS A 83 10.60 -3.05 1.23
C HIS A 83 10.29 -3.38 -0.23
N ALA A 84 11.15 -4.20 -0.83
CA ALA A 84 10.88 -4.80 -2.13
C ALA A 84 10.19 -6.15 -1.92
N ILE A 85 8.94 -6.25 -2.32
CA ILE A 85 8.10 -7.45 -2.12
C ILE A 85 7.56 -7.98 -3.44
N ALA A 86 8.33 -7.85 -4.50
CA ALA A 86 7.99 -8.30 -5.86
C ALA A 86 6.59 -7.86 -6.33
N MET A 87 6.18 -6.62 -6.00
CA MET A 87 4.85 -6.12 -6.33
C MET A 87 4.66 -6.00 -7.84
N PRO A 88 3.60 -6.58 -8.43
CA PRO A 88 3.30 -6.44 -9.85
C PRO A 88 3.14 -4.98 -10.25
N GLN A 89 3.69 -4.58 -11.38
CA GLN A 89 3.58 -3.24 -11.93
C GLN A 89 2.57 -3.25 -13.07
N ILE A 90 1.45 -2.55 -12.86
CA ILE A 90 0.40 -2.34 -13.86
C ILE A 90 0.27 -0.84 -14.15
N GLY A 91 -0.37 -0.51 -15.25
CA GLY A 91 -0.50 0.86 -15.74
C GLY A 91 0.55 1.18 -16.81
N PRO A 92 0.44 2.34 -17.48
CA PRO A 92 1.32 2.72 -18.60
C PRO A 92 2.78 2.95 -18.17
N GLY A 93 3.06 2.80 -16.89
CA GLY A 93 4.38 3.01 -16.33
C GLY A 93 4.74 4.48 -16.13
N LYS A 94 5.93 4.72 -15.60
CA LYS A 94 6.46 6.08 -15.43
C LYS A 94 7.14 6.53 -16.73
N ALA A 95 6.70 7.66 -17.25
CA ALA A 95 7.25 8.31 -18.43
C ALA A 95 7.87 9.66 -18.05
N ALA A 96 8.92 9.64 -17.23
CA ALA A 96 9.67 10.85 -16.97
C ALA A 96 10.60 11.16 -18.14
N ARG A 97 10.72 12.43 -18.52
CA ARG A 97 11.50 12.87 -19.68
C ARG A 97 12.98 12.47 -19.66
N PHE A 98 13.50 12.17 -18.46
CA PHE A 98 14.90 11.79 -18.23
C PHE A 98 15.08 10.27 -18.06
N GLU A 99 14.03 9.48 -18.14
CA GLU A 99 14.07 8.03 -18.02
C GLU A 99 13.81 7.36 -19.37
N SER A 100 14.62 6.36 -19.70
CA SER A 100 14.50 5.57 -20.93
C SER A 100 13.60 4.34 -20.77
N HIS A 101 12.98 4.16 -19.61
CA HIS A 101 12.16 2.99 -19.27
C HIS A 101 10.84 3.39 -18.63
N ALA A 102 9.86 2.47 -18.65
CA ALA A 102 8.54 2.65 -18.06
C ALA A 102 8.43 2.10 -16.63
N ARG A 103 9.42 1.31 -16.16
CA ARG A 103 9.41 0.66 -14.85
C ARG A 103 9.43 1.66 -13.69
N ASP A 104 8.72 1.35 -12.62
CA ASP A 104 8.84 2.05 -11.36
C ASP A 104 9.91 1.39 -10.50
N VAL A 105 11.07 2.00 -10.43
CA VAL A 105 12.20 1.48 -9.65
C VAL A 105 12.12 1.80 -8.15
N GLY A 106 10.99 2.34 -7.69
CA GLY A 106 10.74 2.62 -6.28
C GLY A 106 11.74 3.63 -5.68
N ARG A 107 12.17 3.35 -4.46
CA ARG A 107 13.09 4.20 -3.68
C ARG A 107 14.44 4.43 -4.37
N LEU A 108 14.92 3.50 -5.19
CA LEU A 108 16.15 3.66 -5.99
C LEU A 108 16.16 5.00 -6.73
N ARG A 109 15.01 5.45 -7.23
CA ARG A 109 14.90 6.72 -7.97
C ARG A 109 15.30 7.94 -7.13
N VAL A 110 15.11 7.86 -5.81
CA VAL A 110 15.40 8.96 -4.87
C VAL A 110 16.80 8.85 -4.32
N THR A 111 17.24 7.65 -3.98
CA THR A 111 18.51 7.41 -3.25
C THR A 111 19.69 7.13 -4.18
N GLY A 112 19.44 6.63 -5.39
CA GLY A 112 20.47 6.15 -6.31
C GLY A 112 21.14 4.84 -5.87
N ARG A 113 20.67 4.20 -4.80
CA ARG A 113 21.29 3.00 -4.23
C ARG A 113 20.62 1.74 -4.79
N ALA A 114 21.42 0.79 -5.28
CA ALA A 114 20.93 -0.43 -5.92
C ALA A 114 20.06 -1.30 -4.99
N GLU A 115 20.37 -1.33 -3.70
CA GLU A 115 19.60 -2.05 -2.68
C GLU A 115 18.19 -1.50 -2.46
N ASP A 116 17.91 -0.27 -2.88
CA ASP A 116 16.60 0.35 -2.81
C ASP A 116 15.74 0.09 -4.08
N ALA A 117 16.23 -0.76 -5.01
CA ALA A 117 15.49 -1.10 -6.22
C ALA A 117 14.16 -1.78 -5.89
N TYR A 118 13.08 -1.28 -6.51
CA TYR A 118 11.71 -1.78 -6.35
C TYR A 118 11.20 -1.79 -4.90
N ALA A 119 11.86 -1.06 -4.00
CA ALA A 119 11.42 -0.88 -2.63
C ALA A 119 10.39 0.25 -2.53
N PHE A 120 9.26 -0.06 -1.91
CA PHE A 120 8.15 0.88 -1.68
C PHE A 120 7.86 0.97 -0.18
N ARG A 121 7.36 2.12 0.25
CA ARG A 121 7.08 2.36 1.66
C ARG A 121 5.95 1.46 2.16
N THR A 122 6.12 0.88 3.34
CA THR A 122 5.04 0.16 4.03
C THR A 122 3.87 1.10 4.32
N PRO A 123 2.68 0.88 3.75
CA PRO A 123 1.52 1.70 4.05
C PRO A 123 0.95 1.36 5.43
N PRO A 124 0.25 2.30 6.10
CA PRO A 124 -0.52 1.99 7.29
C PRO A 124 -1.70 1.07 6.95
N LEU A 125 -2.03 0.14 7.84
CA LEU A 125 -3.16 -0.77 7.64
C LEU A 125 -4.47 -0.27 8.26
N ARG A 126 -4.48 0.93 8.82
CA ARG A 126 -5.71 1.49 9.36
C ARG A 126 -6.74 1.71 8.26
N ASN A 127 -7.98 1.24 8.51
CA ASN A 127 -9.09 1.28 7.56
C ASN A 127 -8.82 0.54 6.23
N VAL A 128 -7.83 -0.34 6.18
CA VAL A 128 -7.40 -1.02 4.95
C VAL A 128 -8.55 -1.76 4.24
N ALA A 129 -9.52 -2.29 4.96
CA ALA A 129 -10.69 -2.95 4.38
C ALA A 129 -11.54 -2.06 3.45
N HIS A 130 -11.37 -0.73 3.53
CA HIS A 130 -12.15 0.25 2.75
C HIS A 130 -11.33 0.95 1.66
N THR A 131 -10.08 0.54 1.43
CA THR A 131 -9.14 1.29 0.57
C THR A 131 -8.65 0.50 -0.65
N ALA A 132 -9.48 -0.41 -1.16
CA ALA A 132 -9.20 -1.08 -2.43
C ALA A 132 -9.07 -0.06 -3.59
N PRO A 133 -8.29 -0.34 -4.64
CA PRO A 133 -7.46 -1.53 -4.85
C PRO A 133 -6.14 -1.50 -4.06
N TYR A 134 -5.52 -2.65 -3.88
CA TYR A 134 -4.34 -2.86 -3.05
C TYR A 134 -3.05 -3.08 -3.86
N GLY A 135 -1.91 -2.97 -3.16
CA GLY A 135 -0.58 -3.01 -3.76
C GLY A 135 -0.16 -1.64 -4.32
N HIS A 136 1.14 -1.48 -4.58
CA HIS A 136 1.71 -0.19 -4.99
C HIS A 136 1.02 0.45 -6.21
N SER A 137 0.71 -0.37 -7.21
CA SER A 137 0.04 0.07 -8.44
C SER A 137 -1.46 -0.22 -8.47
N GLY A 138 -2.06 -0.69 -7.34
CA GLY A 138 -3.45 -1.15 -7.32
C GLY A 138 -3.65 -2.50 -8.03
N ALA A 139 -2.63 -3.35 -8.03
CA ALA A 139 -2.64 -4.62 -8.75
C ALA A 139 -3.67 -5.64 -8.24
N TYR A 140 -4.16 -5.48 -7.01
CA TYR A 140 -5.06 -6.43 -6.37
C TYR A 140 -6.39 -5.78 -6.00
N ALA A 141 -7.49 -6.30 -6.53
CA ALA A 141 -8.83 -5.78 -6.23
C ALA A 141 -9.31 -6.13 -4.82
N THR A 142 -8.78 -7.20 -4.20
CA THR A 142 -9.21 -7.68 -2.90
C THR A 142 -8.08 -7.72 -1.88
N LEU A 143 -8.44 -7.56 -0.61
CA LEU A 143 -7.48 -7.66 0.49
C LEU A 143 -6.90 -9.08 0.59
N GLU A 144 -7.70 -10.11 0.32
CA GLU A 144 -7.22 -11.50 0.27
C GLU A 144 -6.11 -11.68 -0.77
N ALA A 145 -6.30 -11.16 -1.98
CA ALA A 145 -5.31 -11.30 -3.04
C ALA A 145 -3.96 -10.68 -2.69
N VAL A 146 -3.95 -9.50 -2.07
CA VAL A 146 -2.69 -8.88 -1.64
C VAL A 146 -2.07 -9.60 -0.43
N VAL A 147 -2.87 -10.17 0.48
CA VAL A 147 -2.35 -11.01 1.57
C VAL A 147 -1.70 -12.25 1.00
N ARG A 148 -2.36 -12.95 0.06
CA ARG A 148 -1.77 -14.13 -0.62
C ARG A 148 -0.50 -13.79 -1.39
N HIS A 149 -0.43 -12.60 -2.00
CA HIS A 149 0.82 -12.12 -2.60
C HIS A 149 1.96 -12.05 -1.57
N HIS A 150 1.72 -11.53 -0.37
CA HIS A 150 2.74 -11.46 0.68
C HIS A 150 3.23 -12.85 1.14
N LEU A 151 2.42 -13.89 0.98
CA LEU A 151 2.81 -15.26 1.37
C LEU A 151 3.81 -15.90 0.40
N ASP A 152 3.74 -15.56 -0.90
CA ASP A 152 4.71 -16.03 -1.91
C ASP A 152 4.86 -14.99 -3.03
N PRO A 153 5.60 -13.88 -2.76
CA PRO A 153 5.63 -12.72 -3.66
C PRO A 153 6.14 -13.03 -5.06
N VAL A 154 7.21 -13.81 -5.15
CA VAL A 154 7.85 -14.12 -6.45
C VAL A 154 6.95 -15.00 -7.31
N ASN A 155 6.35 -16.03 -6.73
CA ASN A 155 5.42 -16.89 -7.46
C ASN A 155 4.15 -16.11 -7.85
N SER A 156 3.63 -15.27 -6.95
CA SER A 156 2.48 -14.41 -7.21
C SER A 156 2.75 -13.42 -8.34
N LEU A 157 3.94 -12.80 -8.40
CA LEU A 157 4.33 -11.94 -9.51
C LEU A 157 4.38 -12.70 -10.84
N ARG A 158 5.04 -13.87 -10.86
CA ARG A 158 5.24 -14.66 -12.09
C ARG A 158 3.95 -15.26 -12.66
N ASN A 159 2.96 -15.49 -11.80
CA ASN A 159 1.65 -16.04 -12.16
C ASN A 159 0.53 -15.00 -11.97
N TYR A 160 0.88 -13.71 -11.98
CA TYR A 160 -0.11 -12.66 -11.81
C TYR A 160 -1.17 -12.68 -12.90
N ASP A 161 -2.45 -12.73 -12.49
CA ASP A 161 -3.58 -12.63 -13.39
C ASP A 161 -4.04 -11.16 -13.51
N PRO A 162 -3.85 -10.52 -14.68
CA PRO A 162 -4.27 -9.14 -14.88
C PRO A 162 -5.77 -8.89 -14.74
N ALA A 163 -6.61 -9.94 -14.86
CA ALA A 163 -8.07 -9.82 -14.72
C ALA A 163 -8.50 -9.37 -13.31
N GLN A 164 -7.64 -9.53 -12.31
CA GLN A 164 -7.93 -9.02 -10.96
C GLN A 164 -7.70 -7.52 -10.77
N ALA A 165 -7.05 -6.86 -11.73
CA ALA A 165 -6.83 -5.42 -11.67
C ALA A 165 -8.06 -4.65 -12.19
N VAL A 166 -8.40 -3.54 -11.52
CA VAL A 166 -9.44 -2.62 -11.99
C VAL A 166 -8.77 -1.49 -12.75
N LEU A 167 -8.70 -1.63 -14.08
CA LEU A 167 -8.05 -0.68 -14.96
C LEU A 167 -9.06 0.23 -15.65
N PRO A 168 -8.76 1.53 -15.81
CA PRO A 168 -9.61 2.42 -16.62
C PRO A 168 -9.51 2.02 -18.10
N GLY A 169 -10.61 2.17 -18.86
CA GLY A 169 -10.65 1.87 -20.29
C GLY A 169 -9.94 2.95 -21.13
N LEU A 170 -8.63 3.06 -20.98
CA LEU A 170 -7.78 3.99 -21.73
C LEU A 170 -7.02 3.24 -22.83
N ASP A 171 -6.68 3.93 -23.92
CA ASP A 171 -5.85 3.39 -25.01
C ASP A 171 -4.36 3.51 -24.64
N VAL A 172 -3.95 2.71 -23.65
CA VAL A 172 -2.57 2.62 -23.15
C VAL A 172 -2.20 1.17 -22.85
N ASP A 173 -0.92 0.84 -22.92
CA ASP A 173 -0.42 -0.50 -22.60
C ASP A 173 -0.20 -0.63 -21.09
N ASP A 174 -1.25 -1.02 -20.38
CA ASP A 174 -1.24 -1.19 -18.92
C ASP A 174 -0.44 -2.40 -18.45
N LEU A 175 -0.10 -3.33 -19.33
CA LEU A 175 0.63 -4.56 -18.99
C LEU A 175 2.07 -4.56 -19.50
N ARG A 176 2.56 -3.44 -19.94
CA ARG A 176 3.88 -3.27 -20.56
C ARG A 176 5.02 -3.89 -19.75
N ILE A 177 5.04 -3.66 -18.44
CA ILE A 177 6.09 -4.22 -17.56
C ILE A 177 5.89 -5.72 -17.37
N LEU A 178 4.66 -6.16 -17.15
CA LEU A 178 4.34 -7.57 -16.96
C LEU A 178 4.46 -8.42 -18.22
N SER A 179 4.52 -7.79 -19.40
CA SER A 179 4.75 -8.47 -20.68
C SER A 179 6.23 -8.67 -20.99
N ASP A 180 7.14 -8.09 -20.20
CA ASP A 180 8.59 -8.22 -20.38
C ASP A 180 9.20 -9.16 -19.31
N PRO A 181 9.64 -10.38 -19.68
CA PRO A 181 10.25 -11.31 -18.74
C PRO A 181 11.48 -10.74 -18.01
N ALA A 182 12.26 -9.86 -18.64
CA ALA A 182 13.44 -9.27 -18.02
C ALA A 182 13.05 -8.29 -16.89
N GLU A 183 11.95 -7.56 -17.06
CA GLU A 183 11.41 -6.69 -16.01
C GLU A 183 10.84 -7.51 -14.85
N ILE A 184 10.11 -8.60 -15.15
CA ILE A 184 9.63 -9.54 -14.11
C ILE A 184 10.79 -10.14 -13.32
N ASP A 185 11.86 -10.57 -14.00
CA ASP A 185 13.04 -11.12 -13.35
C ASP A 185 13.76 -10.09 -12.47
N ALA A 186 13.85 -8.85 -12.92
CA ALA A 186 14.47 -7.77 -12.14
C ALA A 186 13.66 -7.44 -10.87
N ILE A 187 12.32 -7.39 -10.97
CA ILE A 187 11.43 -7.18 -9.82
C ILE A 187 11.51 -8.36 -8.85
N ALA A 188 11.49 -9.59 -9.36
CA ALA A 188 11.60 -10.81 -8.56
C ALA A 188 12.94 -10.90 -7.83
N ALA A 189 14.05 -10.53 -8.49
CA ALA A 189 15.39 -10.56 -7.91
C ALA A 189 15.57 -9.56 -6.75
N ALA A 190 14.82 -8.47 -6.73
CA ALA A 190 14.86 -7.49 -5.65
C ALA A 190 14.05 -7.91 -4.41
N ASN A 191 13.22 -8.97 -4.52
CA ASN A 191 12.34 -9.39 -3.43
C ASN A 191 13.09 -9.71 -2.14
N SER A 192 12.64 -9.14 -1.03
CA SER A 192 13.21 -9.33 0.31
C SER A 192 12.37 -10.22 1.24
N LEU A 193 11.15 -10.59 0.83
CA LEU A 193 10.28 -11.45 1.63
C LEU A 193 10.54 -12.94 1.35
N ALA A 194 10.70 -13.71 2.41
CA ALA A 194 10.69 -15.17 2.33
C ALA A 194 9.25 -15.70 2.21
N PRO A 195 9.00 -16.76 1.41
CA PRO A 195 7.70 -17.40 1.34
C PRO A 195 7.24 -17.91 2.72
N ARG A 196 5.92 -17.87 2.95
CA ARG A 196 5.26 -18.38 4.17
C ARG A 196 4.05 -19.21 3.79
N ASN A 197 3.78 -20.26 4.56
CA ASN A 197 2.63 -21.11 4.35
C ASN A 197 1.55 -20.79 5.40
N LEU A 198 0.41 -20.36 4.94
CA LEU A 198 -0.83 -20.27 5.71
C LEU A 198 -1.90 -21.02 4.93
N ASP A 199 -2.76 -21.76 5.64
CA ASP A 199 -3.94 -22.36 5.02
C ASP A 199 -5.05 -21.32 4.79
N ASP A 200 -6.11 -21.71 4.08
CA ASP A 200 -7.20 -20.80 3.73
C ASP A 200 -7.96 -20.28 4.96
N GLN A 201 -8.04 -21.09 6.03
CA GLN A 201 -8.67 -20.67 7.26
C GLN A 201 -7.82 -19.62 8.00
N GLN A 202 -6.50 -19.80 8.01
CA GLN A 202 -5.57 -18.84 8.60
C GLN A 202 -5.57 -17.52 7.85
N VAL A 203 -5.62 -17.56 6.51
CA VAL A 203 -5.79 -16.34 5.69
C VAL A 203 -7.12 -15.66 6.01
N ALA A 204 -8.22 -16.41 6.10
CA ALA A 204 -9.53 -15.85 6.44
C ALA A 204 -9.61 -15.28 7.86
N ASP A 205 -8.87 -15.84 8.81
CA ASP A 205 -8.81 -15.32 10.18
C ASP A 205 -8.02 -13.99 10.25
N ILE A 206 -7.04 -13.76 9.35
CA ILE A 206 -6.26 -12.52 9.26
C ILE A 206 -7.08 -11.39 8.61
N LEU A 207 -7.99 -11.72 7.69
CA LEU A 207 -8.85 -10.77 6.97
C LEU A 207 -10.03 -10.27 7.81
#